data_4f37d1865bd3cffb014701ef4178f7f3
#
_entry.id   4f37d1865bd3cffb014701ef4178f7f3
#
_cell.length_a   1.000
_cell.length_b   1.000
_cell.length_c   1.000
_cell.angle_alpha   90.00
_cell.angle_beta   90.00
_cell.angle_gamma   90.00
#
_symmetry.space_group_name_H-M   'P 1'
#
loop_
_entity.id
_entity.type
_entity.pdbx_description
1 polymer ?
#
loop_
_entity_poly.entity_id
_entity_poly.type
_entity_poly.pdbx_seq_one_letter_code
_entity_poly.pdbx_strand_id
1 'polypeptide(L)'
;MLQIIQKEQEIADMFLNDIAKGDWAIKLGKADFEKASIGSKPIIAVKAEDDKSIGELSTIAFGEIKKTGCKLAYFIVILSYRQDEELMMQELSGFNDCVSTYIDKNTDLKWGVQSVNDMPYKRRITIIGFAQDQLAEDKEKNPKQENYWRKLSREISERNKAKRADNHKTSTCPDISSDFTNNQNNN
;
A
#
# COMPACT_ATOMS: atom_id res chain seq x y z
N MET A 1 -10.70 6.94 -10.45
CA MET A 1 -11.04 5.50 -10.53
C MET A 1 -11.36 4.98 -9.13
N LEU A 2 -12.33 4.06 -8.98
CA LEU A 2 -12.71 3.46 -7.69
C LEU A 2 -12.67 1.93 -7.83
N GLN A 3 -12.02 1.24 -6.88
CA GLN A 3 -11.94 -0.21 -6.81
C GLN A 3 -12.30 -0.67 -5.41
N ILE A 4 -13.15 -1.70 -5.30
CA ILE A 4 -13.57 -2.31 -4.03
C ILE A 4 -13.20 -3.79 -4.07
N ILE A 5 -12.52 -4.27 -3.03
CA ILE A 5 -12.03 -5.64 -2.90
C ILE A 5 -12.55 -6.20 -1.56
N GLN A 6 -13.11 -7.42 -1.59
CA GLN A 6 -13.69 -8.07 -0.41
C GLN A 6 -13.10 -9.43 -0.10
N LYS A 7 -12.15 -9.92 -0.94
CA LYS A 7 -11.46 -11.18 -0.67
C LYS A 7 -10.18 -10.93 0.12
N GLU A 8 -10.03 -11.58 1.25
CA GLU A 8 -8.91 -11.43 2.17
C GLU A 8 -7.55 -11.53 1.47
N GLN A 9 -7.36 -12.55 0.62
CA GLN A 9 -6.11 -12.74 -0.11
C GLN A 9 -5.81 -11.58 -1.07
N GLU A 10 -6.81 -11.12 -1.82
CA GLU A 10 -6.66 -10.00 -2.76
C GLU A 10 -6.37 -8.69 -2.03
N ILE A 11 -6.95 -8.49 -0.83
CA ILE A 11 -6.68 -7.34 0.05
C ILE A 11 -5.22 -7.36 0.52
N ALA A 12 -4.74 -8.52 0.99
CA ALA A 12 -3.36 -8.67 1.43
C ALA A 12 -2.35 -8.45 0.29
N ASP A 13 -2.60 -9.03 -0.88
CA ASP A 13 -1.77 -8.86 -2.06
C ASP A 13 -1.73 -7.39 -2.51
N MET A 14 -2.88 -6.71 -2.51
CA MET A 14 -2.98 -5.28 -2.83
C MET A 14 -2.16 -4.44 -1.85
N PHE A 15 -2.30 -4.67 -0.54
CA PHE A 15 -1.53 -3.95 0.48
C PHE A 15 -0.03 -4.11 0.28
N LEU A 16 0.44 -5.35 0.13
CA LEU A 16 1.87 -5.64 -0.06
C LEU A 16 2.42 -5.03 -1.36
N ASN A 17 1.62 -5.01 -2.42
CA ASN A 17 1.99 -4.34 -3.66
C ASN A 17 2.05 -2.81 -3.51
N ASP A 18 1.12 -2.22 -2.77
CA ASP A 18 1.08 -0.76 -2.58
C ASP A 18 2.22 -0.28 -1.68
N ILE A 19 2.56 -1.01 -0.60
CA ILE A 19 3.68 -0.63 0.28
C ILE A 19 5.07 -0.79 -0.37
N ALA A 20 5.17 -1.55 -1.46
CA ALA A 20 6.44 -1.79 -2.16
C ALA A 20 6.75 -0.73 -3.24
N LYS A 21 5.82 0.17 -3.55
CA LYS A 21 5.91 1.03 -4.75
C LYS A 21 6.42 2.44 -4.50
N GLY A 22 6.34 2.94 -3.28
CA GLY A 22 6.58 4.36 -3.02
C GLY A 22 7.71 4.64 -2.05
N ASP A 23 8.13 5.91 -2.05
CA ASP A 23 9.00 6.48 -1.05
C ASP A 23 8.15 7.04 0.10
N TRP A 24 8.43 6.61 1.30
CA TRP A 24 7.58 6.87 2.46
C TRP A 24 7.99 8.11 3.24
N ALA A 25 7.06 9.05 3.39
CA ALA A 25 7.15 10.13 4.36
C ALA A 25 6.69 9.68 5.76
N ILE A 26 5.60 8.90 5.83
CA ILE A 26 5.13 8.21 7.05
C ILE A 26 4.98 6.75 6.70
N LYS A 27 5.89 5.91 7.22
CA LYS A 27 6.03 4.53 6.80
C LYS A 27 4.97 3.61 7.38
N LEU A 28 4.36 2.83 6.50
CA LEU A 28 3.64 1.60 6.82
C LEU A 28 4.45 0.39 6.34
N GLY A 29 4.31 -0.72 7.05
CA GLY A 29 4.97 -1.95 6.70
C GLY A 29 4.09 -3.17 6.92
N LYS A 30 4.61 -4.32 6.50
CA LYS A 30 3.95 -5.62 6.67
C LYS A 30 3.55 -5.88 8.13
N ALA A 31 4.39 -5.49 9.09
CA ALA A 31 4.12 -5.66 10.52
C ALA A 31 2.85 -4.92 10.98
N ASP A 32 2.50 -3.78 10.36
CA ASP A 32 1.27 -3.04 10.68
C ASP A 32 0.04 -3.85 10.26
N PHE A 33 0.09 -4.49 9.08
CA PHE A 33 -0.99 -5.35 8.60
C PHE A 33 -1.12 -6.63 9.44
N GLU A 34 0.00 -7.27 9.78
CA GLU A 34 0.03 -8.45 10.64
C GLU A 34 -0.55 -8.13 12.02
N LYS A 35 -0.20 -6.96 12.59
CA LYS A 35 -0.74 -6.48 13.86
C LYS A 35 -2.25 -6.25 13.79
N ALA A 36 -2.74 -5.61 12.72
CA ALA A 36 -4.17 -5.40 12.51
C ALA A 36 -4.94 -6.71 12.33
N SER A 37 -4.27 -7.77 11.86
CA SER A 37 -4.87 -9.09 11.67
C SER A 37 -4.91 -9.96 12.95
N ILE A 38 -4.37 -9.47 14.08
CA ILE A 38 -4.46 -10.17 15.36
C ILE A 38 -5.87 -9.99 15.94
N GLY A 39 -6.67 -11.06 15.96
CA GLY A 39 -8.06 -11.03 16.45
C GLY A 39 -9.06 -10.32 15.52
N SER A 40 -8.64 -9.96 14.32
CA SER A 40 -9.51 -9.38 13.30
C SER A 40 -9.13 -9.86 11.90
N LYS A 41 -10.04 -9.68 10.92
CA LYS A 41 -9.82 -10.07 9.52
C LYS A 41 -10.03 -8.87 8.60
N PRO A 42 -9.20 -8.71 7.57
CA PRO A 42 -9.47 -7.73 6.53
C PRO A 42 -10.68 -8.21 5.71
N ILE A 43 -11.75 -7.43 5.72
CA ILE A 43 -13.00 -7.78 5.03
C ILE A 43 -13.30 -6.90 3.84
N ILE A 44 -12.70 -5.72 3.78
CA ILE A 44 -12.90 -4.79 2.70
C ILE A 44 -11.65 -3.94 2.48
N ALA A 45 -11.33 -3.70 1.21
CA ALA A 45 -10.42 -2.65 0.81
C ALA A 45 -11.06 -1.77 -0.25
N VAL A 46 -10.90 -0.47 -0.10
CA VAL A 46 -11.34 0.53 -1.06
C VAL A 46 -10.13 1.33 -1.52
N LYS A 47 -9.92 1.37 -2.83
CA LYS A 47 -8.88 2.15 -3.48
C LYS A 47 -9.53 3.18 -4.38
N ALA A 48 -9.31 4.45 -4.10
CA ALA A 48 -9.79 5.57 -4.90
C ALA A 48 -8.58 6.36 -5.44
N GLU A 49 -8.61 6.64 -6.74
CA GLU A 49 -7.58 7.38 -7.46
C GLU A 49 -8.21 8.46 -8.34
N ASP A 50 -7.75 9.68 -8.23
CA ASP A 50 -8.21 10.82 -9.05
C ASP A 50 -7.21 11.98 -8.94
N ASP A 51 -7.47 13.06 -9.69
CA ASP A 51 -6.80 14.35 -9.53
C ASP A 51 -7.42 15.24 -8.45
N LYS A 52 -8.44 14.72 -7.75
CA LYS A 52 -9.06 15.35 -6.58
C LYS A 52 -8.13 15.34 -5.37
N SER A 53 -8.45 16.19 -4.38
CA SER A 53 -7.72 16.21 -3.12
C SER A 53 -7.87 14.91 -2.32
N ILE A 54 -6.92 14.64 -1.43
CA ILE A 54 -6.99 13.49 -0.51
C ILE A 54 -8.26 13.53 0.36
N GLY A 55 -8.71 14.70 0.79
CA GLY A 55 -9.95 14.85 1.57
C GLY A 55 -11.19 14.40 0.80
N GLU A 56 -11.32 14.80 -0.48
CA GLU A 56 -12.43 14.36 -1.34
C GLU A 56 -12.38 12.85 -1.60
N LEU A 57 -11.20 12.31 -1.90
CA LEU A 57 -11.03 10.87 -2.09
C LEU A 57 -11.32 10.08 -0.81
N SER A 58 -10.95 10.62 0.36
CA SER A 58 -11.26 10.04 1.66
C SER A 58 -12.77 9.95 1.88
N THR A 59 -13.50 11.02 1.58
CA THR A 59 -14.96 11.05 1.68
C THR A 59 -15.60 9.97 0.81
N ILE A 60 -15.13 9.81 -0.42
CA ILE A 60 -15.61 8.78 -1.35
C ILE A 60 -15.31 7.38 -0.78
N ALA A 61 -14.06 7.12 -0.39
CA ALA A 61 -13.62 5.80 0.03
C ALA A 61 -14.28 5.35 1.35
N PHE A 62 -14.35 6.22 2.36
CA PHE A 62 -15.05 5.93 3.62
C PHE A 62 -16.57 5.80 3.40
N GLY A 63 -17.14 6.58 2.48
CA GLY A 63 -18.55 6.45 2.08
C GLY A 63 -18.88 5.06 1.53
N GLU A 64 -18.00 4.48 0.71
CA GLU A 64 -18.16 3.11 0.20
C GLU A 64 -18.05 2.07 1.32
N ILE A 65 -17.11 2.23 2.22
CA ILE A 65 -16.98 1.34 3.39
C ILE A 65 -18.23 1.39 4.27
N LYS A 66 -18.76 2.59 4.53
CA LYS A 66 -19.99 2.76 5.33
C LYS A 66 -21.20 2.06 4.73
N LYS A 67 -21.32 1.99 3.40
CA LYS A 67 -22.41 1.29 2.69
C LYS A 67 -22.44 -0.20 2.99
N THR A 68 -21.32 -0.81 3.38
CA THR A 68 -21.29 -2.25 3.73
C THR A 68 -22.04 -2.56 5.02
N GLY A 69 -22.25 -1.57 5.90
CA GLY A 69 -22.88 -1.75 7.20
C GLY A 69 -22.04 -2.59 8.19
N CYS A 70 -20.84 -2.99 7.82
CA CYS A 70 -19.98 -3.80 8.67
C CYS A 70 -19.39 -2.98 9.83
N LYS A 71 -19.41 -3.54 11.04
CA LYS A 71 -18.69 -2.98 12.18
C LYS A 71 -17.21 -3.31 12.05
N LEU A 72 -16.39 -2.28 11.88
CA LEU A 72 -14.94 -2.42 11.74
C LEU A 72 -14.24 -2.07 13.06
N ALA A 73 -13.23 -2.85 13.41
CA ALA A 73 -12.43 -2.68 14.62
C ALA A 73 -11.10 -1.95 14.36
N TYR A 74 -10.59 -2.04 13.12
CA TYR A 74 -9.31 -1.48 12.75
C TYR A 74 -9.31 -0.99 11.31
N PHE A 75 -8.58 0.10 11.04
CA PHE A 75 -8.32 0.59 9.69
C PHE A 75 -6.83 0.73 9.41
N ILE A 76 -6.43 0.37 8.19
CA ILE A 76 -5.15 0.78 7.62
C ILE A 76 -5.44 1.69 6.43
N VAL A 77 -4.79 2.87 6.40
CA VAL A 77 -4.95 3.85 5.33
C VAL A 77 -3.59 4.19 4.72
N ILE A 78 -3.49 4.09 3.40
CA ILE A 78 -2.35 4.52 2.61
C ILE A 78 -2.76 5.75 1.81
N LEU A 79 -2.11 6.88 2.06
CA LEU A 79 -2.21 8.08 1.27
C LEU A 79 -1.03 8.09 0.30
N SER A 80 -1.31 8.13 -1.01
CA SER A 80 -0.28 8.17 -2.04
C SER A 80 -0.46 9.42 -2.90
N TYR A 81 0.65 10.06 -3.21
CA TYR A 81 0.68 11.20 -4.13
C TYR A 81 1.74 10.97 -5.21
N ARG A 82 1.49 11.53 -6.40
CA ARG A 82 2.45 11.48 -7.49
C ARG A 82 3.66 12.35 -7.14
N GLN A 83 4.86 11.88 -7.42
CA GLN A 83 6.09 12.50 -6.93
C GLN A 83 6.29 13.95 -7.41
N ASP A 84 5.79 14.29 -8.59
CA ASP A 84 5.83 15.65 -9.17
C ASP A 84 4.72 16.58 -8.64
N GLU A 85 3.82 16.07 -7.77
CA GLU A 85 2.68 16.78 -7.22
C GLU A 85 2.70 16.75 -5.69
N GLU A 86 3.36 17.70 -5.05
CA GLU A 86 3.51 17.74 -3.59
C GLU A 86 2.16 17.67 -2.86
N LEU A 87 2.15 16.91 -1.76
CA LEU A 87 0.99 16.80 -0.90
C LEU A 87 0.91 18.02 0.03
N MET A 88 -0.19 18.76 -0.06
CA MET A 88 -0.39 19.96 0.73
C MET A 88 -0.94 19.64 2.13
N MET A 89 -0.53 20.39 3.14
CA MET A 89 -1.01 20.22 4.52
C MET A 89 -2.53 20.37 4.66
N GLN A 90 -3.17 21.20 3.83
CA GLN A 90 -4.63 21.33 3.79
C GLN A 90 -5.33 20.05 3.36
N GLU A 91 -4.70 19.25 2.49
CA GLU A 91 -5.25 17.95 2.07
C GLU A 91 -5.23 16.95 3.22
N LEU A 92 -4.19 16.97 4.07
CA LEU A 92 -4.12 16.14 5.28
C LEU A 92 -5.16 16.58 6.32
N SER A 93 -5.45 17.89 6.43
CA SER A 93 -6.55 18.36 7.26
C SER A 93 -7.90 17.77 6.79
N GLY A 94 -8.17 17.81 5.48
CA GLY A 94 -9.37 17.19 4.90
C GLY A 94 -9.47 15.68 5.17
N PHE A 95 -8.35 14.96 5.16
CA PHE A 95 -8.31 13.56 5.58
C PHE A 95 -8.68 13.39 7.06
N ASN A 96 -8.10 14.21 7.96
CA ASN A 96 -8.40 14.16 9.40
C ASN A 96 -9.87 14.45 9.70
N ASP A 97 -10.49 15.38 8.98
CA ASP A 97 -11.92 15.68 9.10
C ASP A 97 -12.78 14.45 8.72
N CYS A 98 -12.39 13.75 7.65
CA CYS A 98 -13.03 12.50 7.25
C CYS A 98 -12.85 11.41 8.33
N VAL A 99 -11.63 11.22 8.84
CA VAL A 99 -11.37 10.26 9.94
C VAL A 99 -12.29 10.55 11.13
N SER A 100 -12.37 11.80 11.55
CA SER A 100 -13.22 12.22 12.69
C SER A 100 -14.72 11.98 12.42
N THR A 101 -15.15 11.99 11.16
CA THR A 101 -16.55 11.81 10.76
C THR A 101 -16.95 10.35 10.62
N TYR A 102 -16.04 9.51 10.11
CA TYR A 102 -16.35 8.13 9.69
C TYR A 102 -15.83 7.06 10.64
N ILE A 103 -14.85 7.37 11.47
CA ILE A 103 -14.20 6.42 12.38
C ILE A 103 -14.62 6.69 13.82
N ASP A 104 -15.18 5.67 14.48
CA ASP A 104 -15.56 5.74 15.88
C ASP A 104 -14.33 5.83 16.79
N LYS A 105 -14.48 6.47 17.97
CA LYS A 105 -13.40 6.66 18.95
C LYS A 105 -12.78 5.33 19.46
N ASN A 106 -13.51 4.23 19.34
CA ASN A 106 -13.07 2.89 19.78
C ASN A 106 -12.48 2.06 18.62
N THR A 107 -12.30 2.65 17.46
CA THR A 107 -11.75 1.99 16.28
C THR A 107 -10.31 2.43 16.08
N ASP A 108 -9.40 1.47 16.02
CA ASP A 108 -8.00 1.75 15.79
C ASP A 108 -7.73 2.14 14.34
N LEU A 109 -6.86 3.12 14.15
CA LEU A 109 -6.42 3.59 12.84
C LEU A 109 -4.90 3.63 12.76
N LYS A 110 -4.35 3.04 11.72
CA LYS A 110 -2.96 3.22 11.31
C LYS A 110 -2.95 3.80 9.89
N TRP A 111 -2.16 4.83 9.66
CA TRP A 111 -2.04 5.43 8.34
C TRP A 111 -0.60 5.76 7.98
N GLY A 112 -0.34 5.86 6.69
CA GLY A 112 0.96 6.23 6.15
C GLY A 112 0.83 7.07 4.89
N VAL A 113 1.94 7.74 4.54
CA VAL A 113 2.04 8.63 3.39
C VAL A 113 3.24 8.24 2.54
N GLN A 114 3.03 8.09 1.25
CA GLN A 114 4.10 7.78 0.28
C GLN A 114 3.99 8.61 -1.00
N SER A 115 5.13 8.92 -1.61
CA SER A 115 5.19 9.37 -2.99
C SER A 115 5.36 8.19 -3.94
N VAL A 116 4.76 8.25 -5.12
CA VAL A 116 4.81 7.18 -6.13
C VAL A 116 5.10 7.81 -7.50
N ASN A 117 6.14 7.31 -8.21
CA ASN A 117 6.57 7.88 -9.49
C ASN A 117 5.54 7.65 -10.61
N ASP A 118 5.14 6.39 -10.81
CA ASP A 118 4.32 5.99 -11.96
C ASP A 118 2.83 5.88 -11.58
N MET A 119 2.26 6.99 -11.10
CA MET A 119 0.84 7.05 -10.75
C MET A 119 0.06 7.81 -11.83
N PRO A 120 -1.03 7.24 -12.38
CA PRO A 120 -1.80 7.86 -13.46
C PRO A 120 -2.55 9.11 -13.01
N TYR A 121 -2.87 9.21 -11.72
CA TYR A 121 -3.57 10.35 -11.11
C TYR A 121 -2.69 11.03 -10.06
N LYS A 122 -3.02 12.26 -9.69
CA LYS A 122 -2.26 13.03 -8.69
C LYS A 122 -2.32 12.42 -7.30
N ARG A 123 -3.46 11.83 -6.94
CA ARG A 123 -3.76 11.32 -5.60
C ARG A 123 -4.36 9.93 -5.65
N ARG A 124 -4.04 9.16 -4.62
CA ARG A 124 -4.64 7.86 -4.34
C ARG A 124 -4.83 7.70 -2.84
N ILE A 125 -5.97 7.15 -2.46
CA ILE A 125 -6.20 6.62 -1.12
C ILE A 125 -6.53 5.14 -1.20
N THR A 126 -5.89 4.35 -0.33
CA THR A 126 -6.23 2.94 -0.12
C THR A 126 -6.64 2.77 1.33
N ILE A 127 -7.87 2.33 1.58
CA ILE A 127 -8.39 2.08 2.94
C ILE A 127 -8.70 0.59 3.06
N ILE A 128 -8.18 -0.04 4.10
CA ILE A 128 -8.45 -1.43 4.44
C ILE A 128 -9.18 -1.46 5.78
N GLY A 129 -10.35 -2.07 5.81
CA GLY A 129 -11.16 -2.26 7.00
C GLY A 129 -11.09 -3.69 7.52
N PHE A 130 -10.86 -3.82 8.83
CA PHE A 130 -10.77 -5.09 9.54
C PHE A 130 -11.96 -5.23 10.48
N ALA A 131 -12.68 -6.34 10.38
CA ALA A 131 -13.72 -6.71 11.34
C ALA A 131 -13.17 -7.64 12.41
N GLN A 132 -13.68 -7.49 13.62
CA GLN A 132 -13.33 -8.40 14.72
C GLN A 132 -13.75 -9.82 14.38
N ASP A 133 -12.87 -10.78 14.56
CA ASP A 133 -13.19 -12.20 14.37
C ASP A 133 -14.03 -12.67 15.56
N GLN A 134 -15.35 -12.79 15.36
CA GLN A 134 -16.28 -13.25 16.39
C GLN A 134 -15.97 -14.68 16.93
N LEU A 135 -15.09 -15.40 16.23
CA LEU A 135 -14.61 -16.72 16.65
C LEU A 135 -13.36 -16.66 17.54
N ALA A 136 -12.76 -15.47 17.74
CA ALA A 136 -11.52 -15.31 18.49
C ALA A 136 -11.74 -15.26 20.02
N GLU A 137 -12.96 -15.03 20.48
CA GLU A 137 -13.26 -15.08 21.92
C GLU A 137 -13.10 -16.48 22.53
N ASP A 138 -13.11 -17.57 21.70
CA ASP A 138 -12.99 -18.95 22.16
C ASP A 138 -11.65 -19.65 21.87
N LYS A 139 -10.67 -18.97 21.26
CA LYS A 139 -9.40 -19.62 20.87
C LYS A 139 -8.18 -18.74 21.13
N GLU A 140 -7.73 -18.72 22.36
CA GLU A 140 -6.33 -18.45 22.68
C GLU A 140 -5.43 -19.35 21.81
N LYS A 141 -4.62 -18.72 20.94
CA LYS A 141 -3.53 -19.31 20.14
C LYS A 141 -3.92 -20.31 19.05
N ASN A 142 -4.21 -19.80 17.85
CA ASN A 142 -4.19 -20.65 16.66
C ASN A 142 -2.84 -20.54 15.90
N PRO A 143 -1.92 -21.51 16.05
CA PRO A 143 -0.61 -21.49 15.36
C PRO A 143 -0.71 -21.64 13.84
N LYS A 144 -1.88 -21.93 13.28
CA LYS A 144 -2.08 -22.05 11.82
C LYS A 144 -2.06 -20.71 11.10
N GLN A 145 -2.45 -19.62 11.77
CA GLN A 145 -2.49 -18.28 11.16
C GLN A 145 -1.09 -17.68 11.01
N GLU A 146 -0.21 -17.91 12.00
CA GLU A 146 1.20 -17.51 11.91
C GLU A 146 1.93 -18.21 10.75
N ASN A 147 1.61 -19.47 10.50
CA ASN A 147 2.16 -20.24 9.38
C ASN A 147 1.67 -19.75 8.02
N TYR A 148 0.42 -19.28 7.90
CA TYR A 148 -0.13 -18.72 6.68
C TYR A 148 0.62 -17.45 6.24
N TRP A 149 0.77 -16.49 7.14
CA TRP A 149 1.47 -15.23 6.84
C TRP A 149 2.96 -15.43 6.59
N ARG A 150 3.62 -16.35 7.31
CA ARG A 150 5.01 -16.74 7.04
C ARG A 150 5.18 -17.36 5.66
N LYS A 151 4.24 -18.21 5.23
CA LYS A 151 4.25 -18.82 3.90
C LYS A 151 4.07 -17.77 2.81
N LEU A 152 3.05 -16.92 2.92
CA LEU A 152 2.76 -15.85 1.98
C LEU A 152 3.96 -14.90 1.82
N SER A 153 4.59 -14.52 2.92
CA SER A 153 5.76 -13.64 2.93
C SER A 153 6.95 -14.25 2.20
N ARG A 154 7.15 -15.56 2.36
CA ARG A 154 8.22 -16.29 1.68
C ARG A 154 7.97 -16.31 0.18
N GLU A 155 6.76 -16.65 -0.24
CA GLU A 155 6.39 -16.70 -1.65
C GLU A 155 6.54 -15.34 -2.36
N ILE A 156 6.14 -14.25 -1.69
CA ILE A 156 6.32 -12.88 -2.24
C ILE A 156 7.79 -12.48 -2.28
N SER A 157 8.58 -12.81 -1.25
CA SER A 157 10.02 -12.56 -1.24
C SER A 157 10.75 -13.30 -2.35
N GLU A 158 10.38 -14.55 -2.61
CA GLU A 158 10.95 -15.36 -3.68
C GLU A 158 10.57 -14.81 -5.06
N ARG A 159 9.30 -14.40 -5.25
CA ARG A 159 8.82 -13.78 -6.48
C ARG A 159 9.54 -12.47 -6.80
N ASN A 160 9.80 -11.65 -5.77
CA ASN A 160 10.52 -10.39 -5.92
C ASN A 160 12.02 -10.61 -6.18
N LYS A 161 12.64 -11.65 -5.62
CA LYS A 161 14.02 -12.04 -5.93
C LYS A 161 14.15 -12.53 -7.38
N ALA A 162 13.20 -13.33 -7.87
CA ALA A 162 13.18 -13.80 -9.25
C ALA A 162 13.09 -12.64 -10.25
N LYS A 163 12.20 -11.66 -10.01
CA LYS A 163 12.07 -10.46 -10.86
C LYS A 163 13.34 -9.60 -10.89
N ARG A 164 14.09 -9.52 -9.76
CA ARG A 164 15.36 -8.79 -9.72
C ARG A 164 16.48 -9.53 -10.46
N ALA A 165 16.48 -10.86 -10.43
CA ALA A 165 17.45 -11.68 -11.15
C ALA A 165 17.28 -11.59 -12.69
N ASP A 166 16.05 -11.49 -13.17
CA ASP A 166 15.77 -11.32 -14.60
C ASP A 166 16.15 -9.93 -15.11
N ASN A 167 15.94 -8.87 -14.32
CA ASN A 167 16.37 -7.52 -14.69
C ASN A 167 17.88 -7.34 -14.71
N HIS A 168 18.65 -8.16 -13.98
CA HIS A 168 20.13 -8.11 -14.03
C HIS A 168 20.72 -8.82 -15.26
N LYS A 169 19.98 -9.73 -15.90
CA LYS A 169 20.44 -10.43 -17.11
C LYS A 169 20.30 -9.60 -18.39
N THR A 170 19.50 -8.54 -18.39
CA THR A 170 19.29 -7.68 -19.57
C THR A 170 20.18 -6.43 -19.61
N SER A 171 21.07 -6.21 -18.63
CA SER A 171 21.97 -5.06 -18.56
C SER A 171 23.44 -5.46 -18.76
N THR A 172 23.74 -6.24 -19.79
CA THR A 172 25.10 -6.32 -20.33
C THR A 172 25.22 -5.28 -21.46
N CYS A 173 25.71 -4.08 -21.13
CA CYS A 173 26.20 -3.15 -22.13
C CYS A 173 27.30 -3.81 -22.94
N PRO A 174 27.33 -3.69 -24.28
CA PRO A 174 28.46 -4.09 -25.07
C PRO A 174 29.63 -3.12 -24.79
N ASP A 175 30.77 -3.68 -24.44
CA ASP A 175 32.06 -2.98 -24.34
C ASP A 175 32.35 -2.22 -25.64
N ILE A 176 32.30 -0.90 -25.59
CA ILE A 176 32.88 -0.05 -26.63
C ILE A 176 34.34 0.12 -26.28
N SER A 177 35.17 -0.79 -26.80
CA SER A 177 36.61 -0.62 -26.84
C SER A 177 36.98 0.57 -27.73
N SER A 178 37.49 1.62 -27.12
CA SER A 178 38.03 2.80 -27.74
C SER A 178 39.37 2.48 -28.41
N ASP A 179 39.40 2.38 -29.73
CA ASP A 179 40.62 2.58 -30.52
C ASP A 179 40.84 4.08 -30.73
N PHE A 180 41.56 4.72 -29.85
CA PHE A 180 42.25 5.99 -30.10
C PHE A 180 43.68 5.72 -30.52
N THR A 181 43.95 5.52 -31.80
CA THR A 181 45.27 5.61 -32.35
C THR A 181 45.63 7.07 -32.59
N ASN A 182 46.67 7.51 -31.90
CA ASN A 182 47.49 8.72 -32.17
C ASN A 182 47.82 8.86 -33.66
N ASN A 183 47.56 10.04 -34.24
CA ASN A 183 48.35 10.54 -35.36
C ASN A 183 48.78 11.98 -35.06
N GLN A 184 49.97 12.11 -34.47
CA GLN A 184 50.80 13.29 -34.68
C GLN A 184 51.52 13.08 -36.01
N ASN A 185 51.42 14.04 -36.91
CA ASN A 185 52.57 14.60 -37.65
C ASN A 185 52.19 15.77 -38.56
N ASN A 186 52.92 16.85 -38.30
CA ASN A 186 53.55 17.78 -39.23
C ASN A 186 52.73 18.48 -40.37
N ASN A 187 52.48 19.75 -40.25
CA ASN A 187 53.16 20.90 -40.90
C ASN A 187 52.44 22.17 -40.46
#